data_e4b7d053744576062ec70cca110860c1
#
_entry.id   e4b7d053744576062ec70cca110860c1
#
_cell.length_a   1.000
_cell.length_b   1.000
_cell.length_c   1.000
_cell.angle_alpha   90.00
_cell.angle_beta   90.00
_cell.angle_gamma   90.00
#
_symmetry.space_group_name_H-M   'P 1'
#
loop_
_entity.id
_entity.type
_entity.pdbx_description
1 polymer ?
#
loop_
_entity_poly.entity_id
_entity_poly.type
_entity_poly.pdbx_seq_one_letter_code
_entity_poly.pdbx_strand_id
1 'polypeptide(L)'
;MGFAEMPTQSFVESGFWNFDAMFVPQQHPARDMQDTFYISDPPEALSPPKAYYDRVRKVHESGDTDIGSIGYRAPWQEEESKKLVLRTHTTASSTNMLYKLAKICRGEPIEEGEEKEYTHGATKKTTQEHDDGFRPAKLFSIDRVFRNETMDATHLAEFHQVEGVVADRNLTLSDLIGTFNASYFQVENLTDTETGFMRVFFTKMGLENVRFKPAYNPYTEPSLEIFAFHPQLNKWVEVGNSGMFRPEMLEPMGYPKDVRVHGWGLSLERPTMIRCVFRPLHCLRY
;
A
#
# COMPACT_ATOMS: atom_id res chain seq x y z
N MET A 1 18.53 -5.67 0.13
CA MET A 1 17.64 -5.04 -0.85
C MET A 1 17.46 -3.53 -0.63
N GLY A 2 17.93 -2.97 0.49
CA GLY A 2 17.95 -1.52 0.76
C GLY A 2 16.59 -0.91 1.12
N PHE A 3 15.65 -1.72 1.60
CA PHE A 3 14.39 -1.22 2.16
C PHE A 3 14.60 -0.74 3.60
N ALA A 4 13.96 0.38 3.95
CA ALA A 4 13.84 0.85 5.33
C ALA A 4 12.45 0.53 5.88
N GLU A 5 12.40 0.20 7.17
CA GLU A 5 11.14 -0.05 7.86
C GLU A 5 10.40 1.26 8.14
N MET A 6 9.11 1.28 7.84
CA MET A 6 8.24 2.40 8.14
C MET A 6 7.64 2.28 9.54
N PRO A 7 7.50 3.38 10.28
CA PRO A 7 6.77 3.36 11.54
C PRO A 7 5.28 3.07 11.29
N THR A 8 4.72 2.16 12.07
CA THR A 8 3.31 1.73 11.98
C THR A 8 2.60 1.84 13.32
N GLN A 9 2.94 2.84 14.11
CA GLN A 9 2.61 2.94 15.55
C GLN A 9 1.10 3.07 15.84
N SER A 10 0.28 3.51 14.89
CA SER A 10 -1.15 3.70 15.10
C SER A 10 -1.98 2.62 14.44
N PHE A 11 -2.84 1.96 15.20
CA PHE A 11 -3.88 1.07 14.65
C PHE A 11 -5.14 1.82 14.26
N VAL A 12 -5.32 3.02 14.78
CA VAL A 12 -6.46 3.88 14.50
C VAL A 12 -6.03 4.95 13.50
N GLU A 13 -6.75 5.03 12.41
CA GLU A 13 -6.53 6.00 11.33
C GLU A 13 -7.79 6.80 11.06
N SER A 14 -7.64 7.99 10.47
CA SER A 14 -8.79 8.73 9.95
C SER A 14 -9.25 8.13 8.62
N GLY A 15 -10.53 8.32 8.28
CA GLY A 15 -11.06 8.01 6.96
C GLY A 15 -10.26 8.70 5.83
N PHE A 16 -9.70 9.87 6.12
CA PHE A 16 -8.81 10.55 5.20
C PHE A 16 -7.56 9.71 4.87
N TRP A 17 -6.77 9.31 5.87
CA TRP A 17 -5.54 8.57 5.63
C TRP A 17 -5.77 7.12 5.22
N ASN A 18 -6.84 6.50 5.72
CA ASN A 18 -7.15 5.10 5.40
C ASN A 18 -7.79 4.93 4.01
N PHE A 19 -8.38 5.99 3.43
CA PHE A 19 -9.11 5.90 2.18
C PHE A 19 -8.89 7.09 1.24
N ASP A 20 -9.19 8.33 1.69
CA ASP A 20 -9.27 9.48 0.79
C ASP A 20 -7.94 9.83 0.16
N ALA A 21 -6.87 9.84 0.95
CA ALA A 21 -5.51 10.12 0.50
C ALA A 21 -4.99 9.09 -0.52
N MET A 22 -5.63 7.94 -0.62
CA MET A 22 -5.37 6.90 -1.61
C MET A 22 -6.35 6.93 -2.79
N PHE A 23 -7.14 7.99 -2.91
CA PHE A 23 -8.12 8.10 -3.97
C PHE A 23 -9.18 6.98 -3.96
N VAL A 24 -9.54 6.43 -2.81
CA VAL A 24 -10.66 5.50 -2.67
C VAL A 24 -11.98 6.28 -2.64
N PRO A 25 -12.97 6.03 -3.51
CA PRO A 25 -14.23 6.76 -3.51
C PRO A 25 -14.91 6.74 -2.14
N GLN A 26 -15.55 7.85 -1.74
CA GLN A 26 -16.25 7.91 -0.45
C GLN A 26 -17.44 6.95 -0.37
N GLN A 27 -17.98 6.52 -1.52
CA GLN A 27 -19.06 5.55 -1.64
C GLN A 27 -18.57 4.12 -1.90
N HIS A 28 -17.26 3.85 -1.77
CA HIS A 28 -16.71 2.53 -2.03
C HIS A 28 -17.17 1.52 -0.96
N PRO A 29 -17.59 0.29 -1.34
CA PRO A 29 -18.08 -0.73 -0.39
C PRO A 29 -17.08 -1.06 0.73
N ALA A 30 -15.77 -0.98 0.48
CA ALA A 30 -14.76 -1.21 1.52
C ALA A 30 -14.86 -0.24 2.71
N ARG A 31 -15.62 0.87 2.59
CA ARG A 31 -15.92 1.79 3.69
C ARG A 31 -17.17 1.43 4.47
N ASP A 32 -17.92 0.42 4.04
CA ASP A 32 -19.12 -0.01 4.77
C ASP A 32 -18.75 -0.59 6.14
N MET A 33 -19.63 -0.40 7.10
CA MET A 33 -19.49 -0.95 8.46
C MET A 33 -19.39 -2.49 8.49
N GLN A 34 -19.76 -3.16 7.39
CA GLN A 34 -19.62 -4.60 7.24
C GLN A 34 -18.16 -5.02 6.99
N ASP A 35 -17.34 -4.13 6.43
CA ASP A 35 -15.94 -4.42 6.05
C ASP A 35 -14.93 -3.66 6.93
N THR A 36 -15.33 -2.54 7.55
CA THR A 36 -14.47 -1.66 8.33
C THR A 36 -14.97 -1.47 9.76
N PHE A 37 -14.07 -1.59 10.74
CA PHE A 37 -14.34 -1.24 12.14
C PHE A 37 -14.20 0.27 12.34
N TYR A 38 -15.30 0.91 12.70
CA TYR A 38 -15.34 2.32 13.08
C TYR A 38 -15.20 2.52 14.58
N ILE A 39 -14.50 3.58 14.99
CA ILE A 39 -14.33 3.96 16.40
C ILE A 39 -15.49 4.88 16.78
N SER A 40 -16.14 4.60 17.90
CA SER A 40 -17.29 5.38 18.38
C SER A 40 -16.92 6.49 19.37
N ASP A 41 -15.76 6.36 20.03
CA ASP A 41 -15.28 7.34 21.01
C ASP A 41 -13.74 7.37 21.05
N PRO A 42 -13.11 8.49 20.62
CA PRO A 42 -13.73 9.63 19.94
C PRO A 42 -14.20 9.23 18.52
N PRO A 43 -15.30 9.84 18.00
CA PRO A 43 -15.83 9.49 16.68
C PRO A 43 -15.06 10.13 15.52
N GLU A 44 -14.33 11.22 15.78
CA GLU A 44 -13.69 12.02 14.75
C GLU A 44 -12.19 12.21 15.00
N ALA A 45 -11.44 12.20 13.91
CA ALA A 45 -10.02 12.50 13.87
C ALA A 45 -9.74 14.00 13.82
N LEU A 46 -8.52 14.38 14.17
CA LEU A 46 -7.99 15.70 13.84
C LEU A 46 -7.89 15.84 12.32
N SER A 47 -8.19 17.07 11.84
CA SER A 47 -8.07 17.35 10.39
C SER A 47 -6.62 17.22 9.91
N PRO A 48 -6.40 16.62 8.74
CA PRO A 48 -5.08 16.59 8.13
C PRO A 48 -4.64 18.02 7.71
N PRO A 49 -3.38 18.22 7.28
CA PRO A 49 -2.91 19.52 6.82
C PRO A 49 -3.84 20.11 5.74
N LYS A 50 -4.41 21.28 6.02
CA LYS A 50 -5.50 21.88 5.21
C LYS A 50 -5.18 21.93 3.72
N ALA A 51 -3.99 22.40 3.36
CA ALA A 51 -3.61 22.54 1.96
C ALA A 51 -3.56 21.18 1.22
N TYR A 52 -3.17 20.12 1.89
CA TYR A 52 -3.18 18.76 1.33
C TYR A 52 -4.60 18.21 1.22
N TYR A 53 -5.38 18.38 2.28
CA TYR A 53 -6.79 18.02 2.30
C TYR A 53 -7.58 18.67 1.15
N ASP A 54 -7.39 19.97 0.93
CA ASP A 54 -8.09 20.71 -0.13
C ASP A 54 -7.70 20.18 -1.54
N ARG A 55 -6.42 19.78 -1.75
CA ARG A 55 -5.97 19.16 -3.02
C ARG A 55 -6.59 17.76 -3.24
N VAL A 56 -6.57 16.93 -2.22
CA VAL A 56 -7.20 15.58 -2.27
C VAL A 56 -8.69 15.71 -2.57
N ARG A 57 -9.40 16.57 -1.85
CA ARG A 57 -10.81 16.87 -2.11
C ARG A 57 -11.05 17.29 -3.56
N LYS A 58 -10.28 18.24 -4.08
CA LYS A 58 -10.41 18.72 -5.46
C LYS A 58 -10.28 17.59 -6.46
N VAL A 59 -9.27 16.72 -6.31
CA VAL A 59 -9.05 15.60 -7.22
C VAL A 59 -10.19 14.60 -7.15
N HIS A 60 -10.74 14.32 -5.97
CA HIS A 60 -11.93 13.47 -5.82
C HIS A 60 -13.16 14.05 -6.51
N GLU A 61 -13.47 15.34 -6.28
CA GLU A 61 -14.69 15.96 -6.80
C GLU A 61 -14.63 16.20 -8.31
N SER A 62 -13.52 16.73 -8.83
CA SER A 62 -13.43 17.25 -10.20
C SER A 62 -12.26 16.71 -11.01
N GLY A 63 -11.40 15.89 -10.41
CA GLY A 63 -10.19 15.40 -11.04
C GLY A 63 -9.11 16.45 -11.21
N ASP A 64 -8.14 16.11 -12.05
CA ASP A 64 -7.07 17.00 -12.46
C ASP A 64 -6.73 16.76 -13.93
N THR A 65 -6.86 17.78 -14.77
CA THR A 65 -6.61 17.71 -16.22
C THR A 65 -5.16 17.41 -16.55
N ASP A 66 -4.23 17.79 -15.69
CA ASP A 66 -2.79 17.61 -15.89
C ASP A 66 -2.37 16.13 -15.85
N ILE A 67 -3.16 15.31 -15.15
CA ILE A 67 -2.97 13.86 -15.06
C ILE A 67 -4.08 13.09 -15.78
N GLY A 68 -4.97 13.79 -16.49
CA GLY A 68 -6.08 13.18 -17.24
C GLY A 68 -7.20 12.62 -16.36
N SER A 69 -7.24 12.99 -15.06
CA SER A 69 -8.28 12.54 -14.15
C SER A 69 -9.52 13.41 -14.24
N ILE A 70 -10.69 12.78 -14.20
CA ILE A 70 -12.00 13.45 -14.17
C ILE A 70 -12.63 13.42 -12.77
N GLY A 71 -11.95 12.82 -11.80
CA GLY A 71 -12.47 12.59 -10.45
C GLY A 71 -13.71 11.70 -10.44
N TYR A 72 -14.36 11.64 -9.30
CA TYR A 72 -15.59 10.85 -9.14
C TYR A 72 -16.87 11.63 -9.49
N ARG A 73 -16.78 12.95 -9.68
CA ARG A 73 -17.92 13.83 -9.97
C ARG A 73 -19.03 13.71 -8.94
N ALA A 74 -18.69 13.41 -7.72
CA ALA A 74 -19.56 13.29 -6.56
C ALA A 74 -19.22 14.36 -5.54
N PRO A 75 -20.20 14.91 -4.81
CA PRO A 75 -19.94 15.88 -3.78
C PRO A 75 -19.14 15.25 -2.63
N TRP A 76 -18.16 15.99 -2.14
CA TRP A 76 -17.32 15.58 -1.03
C TRP A 76 -18.11 15.60 0.29
N GLN A 77 -17.91 14.58 1.09
CA GLN A 77 -18.51 14.43 2.43
C GLN A 77 -17.38 14.52 3.47
N GLU A 78 -17.30 15.65 4.15
CA GLU A 78 -16.23 15.91 5.13
C GLU A 78 -16.31 14.95 6.32
N GLU A 79 -17.51 14.57 6.73
CA GLU A 79 -17.73 13.64 7.83
C GLU A 79 -17.10 12.28 7.56
N GLU A 80 -17.11 11.80 6.29
CA GLU A 80 -16.50 10.53 5.92
C GLU A 80 -14.97 10.55 6.07
N SER A 81 -14.35 11.70 5.83
CA SER A 81 -12.90 11.88 5.99
C SER A 81 -12.47 11.90 7.46
N LYS A 82 -13.34 12.40 8.34
CA LYS A 82 -13.05 12.58 9.77
C LYS A 82 -13.29 11.32 10.59
N LYS A 83 -14.10 10.38 10.12
CA LYS A 83 -14.38 9.14 10.87
C LYS A 83 -13.08 8.45 11.25
N LEU A 84 -13.01 7.95 12.48
CA LEU A 84 -11.90 7.10 12.92
C LEU A 84 -12.23 5.63 12.67
N VAL A 85 -11.22 4.91 12.16
CA VAL A 85 -11.32 3.48 11.83
C VAL A 85 -10.13 2.71 12.40
N LEU A 86 -10.30 1.43 12.65
CA LEU A 86 -9.15 0.53 12.71
C LEU A 86 -8.61 0.38 11.28
N ARG A 87 -7.30 0.60 11.08
CA ARG A 87 -6.72 0.58 9.73
C ARG A 87 -6.98 -0.75 9.02
N THR A 88 -7.48 -0.69 7.82
CA THR A 88 -7.87 -1.86 7.03
C THR A 88 -6.70 -2.46 6.23
N HIS A 89 -5.61 -1.71 6.11
CA HIS A 89 -4.36 -2.09 5.44
C HIS A 89 -3.22 -1.18 5.89
N THR A 90 -1.99 -1.64 5.74
CA THR A 90 -0.78 -0.87 6.09
C THR A 90 -0.48 0.24 5.09
N THR A 91 -1.16 0.28 3.93
CA THR A 91 -1.03 1.35 2.92
C THR A 91 -1.42 2.73 3.48
N ALA A 92 -2.26 2.80 4.52
CA ALA A 92 -2.53 4.04 5.24
C ALA A 92 -1.24 4.66 5.81
N SER A 93 -0.38 3.84 6.42
CA SER A 93 0.93 4.26 6.93
C SER A 93 1.87 4.64 5.78
N SER A 94 1.90 3.84 4.69
CA SER A 94 2.70 4.13 3.49
C SER A 94 2.30 5.45 2.85
N THR A 95 1.00 5.76 2.81
CA THR A 95 0.46 7.02 2.27
C THR A 95 0.92 8.23 3.07
N ASN A 96 0.83 8.14 4.39
CA ASN A 96 1.32 9.18 5.31
C ASN A 96 2.83 9.39 5.14
N MET A 97 3.60 8.29 5.05
CA MET A 97 5.04 8.34 4.84
C MET A 97 5.40 8.98 3.49
N LEU A 98 4.73 8.59 2.41
CA LEU A 98 4.95 9.18 1.08
C LEU A 98 4.65 10.70 1.09
N TYR A 99 3.58 11.12 1.77
CA TYR A 99 3.29 12.55 1.92
C TYR A 99 4.40 13.29 2.66
N LYS A 100 4.94 12.73 3.76
CA LYS A 100 6.05 13.32 4.51
C LYS A 100 7.34 13.39 3.66
N LEU A 101 7.65 12.34 2.89
CA LEU A 101 8.76 12.35 1.93
C LEU A 101 8.58 13.45 0.87
N ALA A 102 7.38 13.64 0.34
CA ALA A 102 7.09 14.71 -0.60
C ALA A 102 7.31 16.10 0.01
N LYS A 103 6.96 16.30 1.30
CA LYS A 103 7.28 17.54 2.04
C LYS A 103 8.78 17.79 2.13
N ILE A 104 9.55 16.75 2.52
CA ILE A 104 11.02 16.83 2.61
C ILE A 104 11.63 17.21 1.25
N CYS A 105 11.16 16.59 0.17
CA CYS A 105 11.62 16.91 -1.18
C CYS A 105 11.38 18.37 -1.57
N ARG A 106 10.28 18.97 -1.11
CA ARG A 106 9.96 20.39 -1.33
C ARG A 106 10.64 21.34 -0.34
N GLY A 107 11.45 20.83 0.60
CA GLY A 107 12.05 21.65 1.67
C GLY A 107 11.05 22.19 2.69
N GLU A 108 9.86 21.57 2.79
CA GLU A 108 8.86 21.95 3.79
C GLU A 108 9.22 21.37 5.17
N PRO A 109 8.90 22.09 6.26
CA PRO A 109 9.20 21.60 7.60
C PRO A 109 8.38 20.35 7.92
N ILE A 110 9.03 19.40 8.59
CA ILE A 110 8.43 18.24 9.24
C ILE A 110 8.52 18.43 10.76
N GLU A 111 7.75 17.69 11.53
CA GLU A 111 7.75 17.78 12.99
C GLU A 111 9.09 17.36 13.59
N GLU A 112 9.53 18.03 14.67
CA GLU A 112 10.79 17.70 15.36
C GLU A 112 10.79 16.23 15.83
N GLY A 113 11.83 15.49 15.46
CA GLY A 113 11.98 14.07 15.80
C GLY A 113 11.67 13.11 14.64
N GLU A 114 10.90 13.55 13.66
CA GLU A 114 10.54 12.72 12.48
C GLU A 114 11.69 12.62 11.45
N GLU A 115 12.62 13.61 11.40
CA GLU A 115 13.68 13.66 10.39
C GLU A 115 14.57 12.40 10.33
N LYS A 116 14.87 11.79 11.50
CA LYS A 116 15.77 10.63 11.58
C LYS A 116 15.13 9.35 11.04
N GLU A 117 13.82 9.22 11.15
CA GLU A 117 13.09 8.03 10.69
C GLU A 117 13.01 7.98 9.17
N TYR A 118 12.98 9.15 8.50
CA TYR A 118 12.74 9.25 7.06
C TYR A 118 13.99 9.22 6.20
N THR A 119 15.14 9.59 6.75
CA THR A 119 16.41 9.65 5.99
C THR A 119 17.06 8.27 5.78
N HIS A 120 16.69 7.26 6.58
CA HIS A 120 17.28 5.92 6.48
C HIS A 120 16.80 5.13 5.25
N GLY A 121 15.64 5.48 4.67
CA GLY A 121 15.09 4.83 3.49
C GLY A 121 15.41 5.52 2.17
N ALA A 122 15.93 6.74 2.21
CA ALA A 122 16.37 7.44 1.00
C ALA A 122 17.73 6.90 0.57
N THR A 123 17.81 6.34 -0.64
CA THR A 123 19.07 5.89 -1.20
C THR A 123 20.05 7.05 -1.31
N LYS A 124 21.33 6.81 -0.98
CA LYS A 124 22.41 7.78 -1.15
C LYS A 124 22.37 8.35 -2.56
N LYS A 125 22.65 9.66 -2.70
CA LYS A 125 22.72 10.45 -3.94
C LYS A 125 23.02 9.59 -5.16
N THR A 126 22.06 9.43 -6.05
CA THR A 126 22.33 9.06 -7.43
C THR A 126 23.00 10.25 -8.12
N THR A 127 23.93 9.99 -9.01
CA THR A 127 24.80 10.97 -9.66
C THR A 127 24.11 11.97 -10.62
N GLN A 128 22.76 11.98 -10.65
CA GLN A 128 21.96 12.99 -11.35
C GLN A 128 21.03 13.66 -10.33
N GLU A 129 21.50 14.76 -9.74
CA GLU A 129 20.66 15.66 -8.96
C GLU A 129 19.71 16.38 -9.91
N HIS A 130 18.44 15.99 -9.93
CA HIS A 130 17.37 16.88 -10.34
C HIS A 130 17.22 17.95 -9.25
N ASP A 131 17.12 19.20 -9.64
CA ASP A 131 17.07 20.39 -8.75
C ASP A 131 15.76 20.51 -7.95
N ASP A 132 14.87 19.50 -8.03
CA ASP A 132 13.56 19.45 -7.36
C ASP A 132 13.55 18.74 -6.01
N GLY A 133 14.71 18.35 -5.50
CA GLY A 133 14.90 17.72 -4.19
C GLY A 133 14.38 16.28 -4.04
N PHE A 134 13.74 15.69 -5.05
CA PHE A 134 13.24 14.31 -4.97
C PHE A 134 14.39 13.30 -4.76
N ARG A 135 14.16 12.36 -3.87
CA ARG A 135 15.06 11.23 -3.60
C ARG A 135 14.29 9.90 -3.67
N PRO A 136 14.83 8.92 -4.41
CA PRO A 136 14.24 7.58 -4.44
C PRO A 136 14.16 6.96 -3.05
N ALA A 137 13.07 6.22 -2.79
CA ALA A 137 12.83 5.56 -1.51
C ALA A 137 12.32 4.14 -1.71
N LYS A 138 12.78 3.23 -0.84
CA LYS A 138 12.30 1.85 -0.74
C LYS A 138 11.90 1.62 0.72
N LEU A 139 10.63 1.43 0.96
CA LEU A 139 10.06 1.35 2.30
C LEU A 139 9.27 0.05 2.46
N PHE A 140 9.24 -0.49 3.68
CA PHE A 140 8.40 -1.64 4.02
C PHE A 140 7.79 -1.49 5.41
N SER A 141 6.71 -2.20 5.64
CA SER A 141 6.10 -2.36 6.96
C SER A 141 5.62 -3.78 7.17
N ILE A 142 5.56 -4.20 8.43
CA ILE A 142 4.95 -5.47 8.85
C ILE A 142 4.15 -5.15 10.10
N ASP A 143 2.81 -5.18 9.98
CA ASP A 143 1.98 -4.89 11.12
C ASP A 143 0.54 -5.41 10.93
N ARG A 144 -0.25 -5.29 12.00
CA ARG A 144 -1.64 -5.74 12.07
C ARG A 144 -2.56 -4.80 11.33
N VAL A 145 -3.55 -5.40 10.70
CA VAL A 145 -4.67 -4.72 10.03
C VAL A 145 -5.98 -5.39 10.45
N PHE A 146 -7.10 -4.68 10.28
CA PHE A 146 -8.38 -5.07 10.83
C PHE A 146 -9.47 -4.99 9.76
N ARG A 147 -10.29 -6.04 9.65
CA ARG A 147 -11.42 -6.07 8.73
C ARG A 147 -12.64 -6.70 9.39
N ASN A 148 -13.76 -6.02 9.31
CA ASN A 148 -15.03 -6.49 9.88
C ASN A 148 -15.74 -7.46 8.93
N GLU A 149 -15.00 -8.41 8.39
CA GLU A 149 -15.53 -9.45 7.51
C GLU A 149 -16.05 -10.64 8.31
N THR A 150 -16.95 -11.42 7.73
CA THR A 150 -17.39 -12.68 8.35
C THR A 150 -16.20 -13.63 8.46
N MET A 151 -15.90 -14.05 9.69
CA MET A 151 -14.80 -14.98 9.95
C MET A 151 -15.12 -16.36 9.39
N ASP A 152 -14.21 -16.88 8.57
CA ASP A 152 -14.26 -18.24 8.03
C ASP A 152 -12.85 -18.89 8.04
N ALA A 153 -12.68 -19.97 7.28
CA ALA A 153 -11.40 -20.69 7.20
C ALA A 153 -10.26 -19.87 6.54
N THR A 154 -10.57 -18.72 5.92
CA THR A 154 -9.62 -17.91 5.15
C THR A 154 -9.66 -16.42 5.53
N HIS A 155 -10.59 -15.98 6.37
CA HIS A 155 -10.79 -14.59 6.78
C HIS A 155 -10.70 -14.46 8.30
N LEU A 156 -9.86 -13.53 8.74
CA LEU A 156 -9.68 -13.14 10.13
C LEU A 156 -10.06 -11.66 10.29
N ALA A 157 -10.64 -11.32 11.45
CA ALA A 157 -10.93 -9.93 11.78
C ALA A 157 -9.66 -9.09 12.04
N GLU A 158 -8.57 -9.74 12.43
CA GLU A 158 -7.22 -9.18 12.61
C GLU A 158 -6.21 -10.10 11.95
N PHE A 159 -5.29 -9.53 11.17
CA PHE A 159 -4.21 -10.28 10.54
C PHE A 159 -3.00 -9.37 10.28
N HIS A 160 -1.84 -9.97 9.99
CA HIS A 160 -0.62 -9.23 9.67
C HIS A 160 -0.47 -9.05 8.16
N GLN A 161 -0.14 -7.83 7.77
CA GLN A 161 0.20 -7.48 6.41
C GLN A 161 1.67 -7.10 6.33
N VAL A 162 2.36 -7.66 5.33
CA VAL A 162 3.68 -7.20 4.88
C VAL A 162 3.43 -6.31 3.67
N GLU A 163 3.84 -5.08 3.75
CA GLU A 163 3.73 -4.13 2.65
C GLU A 163 5.10 -3.58 2.28
N GLY A 164 5.29 -3.30 1.01
CA GLY A 164 6.44 -2.57 0.53
C GLY A 164 6.04 -1.58 -0.54
N VAL A 165 6.73 -0.45 -0.55
CA VAL A 165 6.57 0.60 -1.57
C VAL A 165 7.94 1.04 -2.09
N VAL A 166 8.00 1.31 -3.39
CA VAL A 166 9.16 1.87 -4.06
C VAL A 166 8.73 3.13 -4.79
N ALA A 167 9.36 4.24 -4.46
CA ALA A 167 9.18 5.53 -5.12
C ALA A 167 10.46 5.88 -5.89
N ASP A 168 10.34 6.05 -7.20
CA ASP A 168 11.47 6.47 -8.05
C ASP A 168 10.93 7.13 -9.33
N ARG A 169 11.84 7.70 -10.12
CA ARG A 169 11.49 8.33 -11.39
C ARG A 169 11.23 7.29 -12.46
N ASN A 170 10.22 7.57 -13.27
CA ASN A 170 9.88 6.78 -14.47
C ASN A 170 9.69 5.28 -14.23
N LEU A 171 9.31 4.88 -13.00
CA LEU A 171 8.99 3.48 -12.72
C LEU A 171 7.83 3.01 -13.60
N THR A 172 7.93 1.78 -14.04
CA THR A 172 6.97 1.12 -14.92
C THR A 172 6.40 -0.14 -14.29
N LEU A 173 5.39 -0.73 -14.93
CA LEU A 173 4.89 -2.06 -14.55
C LEU A 173 5.99 -3.12 -14.65
N SER A 174 6.95 -2.96 -15.57
CA SER A 174 8.08 -3.89 -15.70
C SER A 174 8.97 -3.88 -14.46
N ASP A 175 9.17 -2.71 -13.84
CA ASP A 175 9.95 -2.59 -12.59
C ASP A 175 9.22 -3.26 -11.43
N LEU A 176 7.89 -3.11 -11.35
CA LEU A 176 7.06 -3.83 -10.39
C LEU A 176 7.18 -5.35 -10.59
N ILE A 177 7.03 -5.83 -11.83
CA ILE A 177 7.15 -7.26 -12.18
C ILE A 177 8.57 -7.76 -11.90
N GLY A 178 9.60 -6.97 -12.19
CA GLY A 178 11.00 -7.28 -11.85
C GLY A 178 11.21 -7.45 -10.35
N THR A 179 10.55 -6.65 -9.53
CA THR A 179 10.55 -6.83 -8.07
C THR A 179 9.95 -8.19 -7.65
N PHE A 180 8.98 -8.71 -8.41
CA PHE A 180 8.33 -9.99 -8.12
C PHE A 180 9.03 -11.18 -8.72
N ASN A 181 9.59 -11.05 -9.94
CA ASN A 181 10.00 -12.24 -10.70
C ASN A 181 11.06 -11.96 -11.77
N ALA A 182 12.30 -12.05 -11.41
CA ALA A 182 13.41 -12.06 -12.39
C ALA A 182 13.38 -13.27 -13.36
N SER A 183 12.54 -14.28 -13.12
CA SER A 183 12.54 -15.55 -13.87
C SER A 183 11.34 -15.76 -14.80
N TYR A 184 10.30 -14.94 -14.76
CA TYR A 184 9.11 -15.16 -15.60
C TYR A 184 9.26 -14.65 -17.04
N PHE A 185 10.12 -13.65 -17.23
CA PHE A 185 10.64 -13.35 -18.56
C PHE A 185 11.93 -14.12 -18.71
N GLN A 186 11.99 -15.06 -19.66
CA GLN A 186 13.22 -15.72 -20.09
C GLN A 186 14.21 -14.67 -20.61
N VAL A 187 14.83 -13.91 -19.73
CA VAL A 187 16.02 -13.15 -20.02
C VAL A 187 17.19 -14.10 -19.71
N GLU A 188 17.59 -14.83 -20.72
CA GLU A 188 18.83 -15.58 -20.72
C GLU A 188 19.96 -14.59 -20.37
N ASN A 189 20.67 -14.82 -19.27
CA ASN A 189 21.85 -14.09 -18.77
C ASN A 189 21.66 -13.17 -17.53
N LEU A 190 20.62 -13.33 -16.70
CA LEU A 190 20.68 -12.73 -15.37
C LEU A 190 21.39 -13.70 -14.41
N THR A 191 22.52 -13.25 -13.88
CA THR A 191 23.29 -13.95 -12.85
C THR A 191 22.45 -14.15 -11.58
N ASP A 192 22.66 -15.25 -10.84
CA ASP A 192 21.93 -15.72 -9.65
C ASP A 192 21.70 -14.72 -8.49
N THR A 193 22.11 -13.48 -8.62
CA THR A 193 22.09 -12.45 -7.59
C THR A 193 20.83 -11.60 -7.54
N GLU A 194 19.92 -11.69 -8.53
CA GLU A 194 18.71 -10.87 -8.62
C GLU A 194 17.40 -11.68 -8.63
N THR A 195 17.30 -12.65 -7.74
CA THR A 195 15.98 -13.25 -7.47
C THR A 195 15.09 -12.20 -6.80
N GLY A 196 14.01 -11.81 -7.49
CA GLY A 196 13.08 -10.79 -7.00
C GLY A 196 12.56 -11.12 -5.59
N PHE A 197 12.33 -10.07 -4.79
CA PHE A 197 11.90 -10.18 -3.39
C PHE A 197 10.75 -11.18 -3.19
N MET A 198 9.73 -11.14 -4.05
CA MET A 198 8.54 -11.98 -3.91
C MET A 198 8.84 -13.46 -4.10
N ARG A 199 9.71 -13.81 -5.04
CA ARG A 199 10.11 -15.22 -5.21
C ARG A 199 10.82 -15.72 -3.95
N VAL A 200 11.75 -14.94 -3.42
CA VAL A 200 12.47 -15.28 -2.18
C VAL A 200 11.47 -15.41 -1.01
N PHE A 201 10.54 -14.47 -0.89
CA PHE A 201 9.51 -14.49 0.14
C PHE A 201 8.66 -15.76 0.04
N PHE A 202 8.03 -16.02 -1.10
CA PHE A 202 7.15 -17.18 -1.26
C PHE A 202 7.90 -18.51 -1.16
N THR A 203 9.14 -18.60 -1.69
CA THR A 203 9.96 -19.80 -1.52
C THR A 203 10.28 -20.07 -0.04
N LYS A 204 10.64 -19.01 0.73
CA LYS A 204 10.87 -19.14 2.18
C LYS A 204 9.60 -19.51 2.94
N MET A 205 8.43 -19.06 2.47
CA MET A 205 7.13 -19.44 3.00
C MET A 205 6.71 -20.85 2.54
N GLY A 206 7.48 -21.52 1.67
CA GLY A 206 7.18 -22.86 1.18
C GLY A 206 6.09 -22.90 0.11
N LEU A 207 5.86 -21.80 -0.59
CA LEU A 207 4.90 -21.68 -1.69
C LEU A 207 5.64 -21.69 -3.02
N GLU A 208 5.58 -22.80 -3.75
CA GLU A 208 6.30 -22.96 -5.03
C GLU A 208 5.45 -22.53 -6.24
N ASN A 209 4.12 -22.65 -6.13
CA ASN A 209 3.19 -22.33 -7.20
C ASN A 209 2.50 -21.00 -6.93
N VAL A 210 2.99 -19.93 -7.58
CA VAL A 210 2.43 -18.59 -7.50
C VAL A 210 2.03 -18.11 -8.89
N ARG A 211 0.87 -17.45 -9.00
CA ARG A 211 0.37 -16.86 -10.25
C ARG A 211 -0.01 -15.41 -10.05
N PHE A 212 0.22 -14.60 -11.07
CA PHE A 212 -0.20 -13.21 -11.12
C PHE A 212 -1.38 -13.07 -12.08
N LYS A 213 -2.36 -12.27 -11.70
CA LYS A 213 -3.56 -12.01 -12.48
C LYS A 213 -3.84 -10.51 -12.48
N PRO A 214 -4.13 -9.90 -13.64
CA PRO A 214 -4.65 -8.53 -13.66
C PRO A 214 -5.90 -8.42 -12.79
N ALA A 215 -5.97 -7.33 -12.02
CA ALA A 215 -7.04 -7.10 -11.07
C ALA A 215 -7.43 -5.61 -11.03
N TYR A 216 -8.49 -5.31 -10.30
CA TYR A 216 -8.86 -3.95 -9.96
C TYR A 216 -8.55 -3.67 -8.49
N ASN A 217 -7.93 -2.51 -8.25
CA ASN A 217 -7.77 -1.95 -6.91
C ASN A 217 -8.01 -0.43 -7.02
N PRO A 218 -8.77 0.20 -6.11
CA PRO A 218 -9.14 1.60 -6.26
C PRO A 218 -7.96 2.57 -6.28
N TYR A 219 -6.84 2.27 -5.60
CA TYR A 219 -5.68 3.16 -5.48
C TYR A 219 -4.48 2.77 -6.36
N THR A 220 -4.56 1.69 -7.14
CA THR A 220 -3.51 1.31 -8.09
C THR A 220 -4.05 1.11 -9.50
N GLU A 221 -3.21 1.42 -10.51
CA GLU A 221 -3.45 1.13 -11.93
C GLU A 221 -2.13 1.16 -12.71
N PRO A 222 -1.74 0.07 -13.39
CA PRO A 222 -2.33 -1.27 -13.35
C PRO A 222 -2.18 -1.96 -12.00
N SER A 223 -3.09 -2.92 -11.74
CA SER A 223 -3.11 -3.72 -10.52
C SER A 223 -2.97 -5.20 -10.82
N LEU A 224 -2.33 -5.94 -9.91
CA LEU A 224 -2.12 -7.37 -9.99
C LEU A 224 -2.51 -8.04 -8.67
N GLU A 225 -3.28 -9.11 -8.74
CA GLU A 225 -3.50 -10.04 -7.63
C GLU A 225 -2.50 -11.18 -7.70
N ILE A 226 -2.09 -11.67 -6.53
CA ILE A 226 -1.12 -12.75 -6.36
C ILE A 226 -1.84 -13.95 -5.76
N PHE A 227 -1.82 -15.08 -6.46
CA PHE A 227 -2.44 -16.33 -6.02
C PHE A 227 -1.41 -17.39 -5.74
N ALA A 228 -1.60 -18.16 -4.66
CA ALA A 228 -0.89 -19.40 -4.39
C ALA A 228 -1.87 -20.58 -4.39
N PHE A 229 -1.38 -21.75 -4.82
CA PHE A 229 -2.19 -22.96 -4.79
C PHE A 229 -2.24 -23.55 -3.39
N HIS A 230 -3.45 -23.76 -2.86
CA HIS A 230 -3.70 -24.38 -1.56
C HIS A 230 -3.99 -25.87 -1.75
N PRO A 231 -3.05 -26.79 -1.43
CA PRO A 231 -3.21 -28.21 -1.77
C PRO A 231 -4.41 -28.87 -1.08
N GLN A 232 -4.69 -28.51 0.17
CA GLN A 232 -5.76 -29.12 0.95
C GLN A 232 -7.15 -28.68 0.50
N LEU A 233 -7.28 -27.42 0.08
CA LEU A 233 -8.53 -26.88 -0.45
C LEU A 233 -8.67 -27.14 -1.96
N ASN A 234 -7.61 -27.68 -2.58
CA ASN A 234 -7.52 -27.91 -4.03
C ASN A 234 -7.96 -26.69 -4.86
N LYS A 235 -7.56 -25.50 -4.43
CA LYS A 235 -7.92 -24.22 -5.09
C LYS A 235 -6.80 -23.20 -5.02
N TRP A 236 -6.85 -22.23 -5.93
CA TRP A 236 -6.03 -21.03 -5.88
C TRP A 236 -6.61 -20.05 -4.87
N VAL A 237 -5.77 -19.54 -3.97
CA VAL A 237 -6.13 -18.58 -2.93
C VAL A 237 -5.29 -17.32 -3.14
N GLU A 238 -5.93 -16.16 -3.08
CA GLU A 238 -5.22 -14.89 -3.10
C GLU A 238 -4.36 -14.77 -1.84
N VAL A 239 -3.09 -14.42 -2.03
CA VAL A 239 -2.11 -14.25 -0.94
C VAL A 239 -1.57 -12.82 -0.87
N GLY A 240 -1.91 -11.98 -1.83
CA GLY A 240 -1.54 -10.58 -1.87
C GLY A 240 -1.95 -9.88 -3.15
N ASN A 241 -1.69 -8.59 -3.17
CA ASN A 241 -1.89 -7.73 -4.33
C ASN A 241 -0.72 -6.77 -4.52
N SER A 242 -0.69 -6.14 -5.67
CA SER A 242 0.32 -5.15 -6.02
C SER A 242 -0.16 -4.24 -7.15
N GLY A 243 0.50 -3.12 -7.34
CA GLY A 243 0.18 -2.23 -8.45
C GLY A 243 1.01 -0.96 -8.46
N MET A 244 0.83 -0.21 -9.54
CA MET A 244 1.34 1.16 -9.64
C MET A 244 0.35 2.10 -8.96
N PHE A 245 0.81 2.94 -8.04
CA PHE A 245 -0.05 3.91 -7.39
C PHE A 245 -0.57 4.93 -8.41
N ARG A 246 -1.85 5.27 -8.29
CA ARG A 246 -2.50 6.20 -9.21
C ARG A 246 -1.90 7.61 -9.10
N PRO A 247 -1.79 8.35 -10.23
CA PRO A 247 -1.36 9.74 -10.19
C PRO A 247 -2.27 10.62 -9.32
N GLU A 248 -3.57 10.32 -9.22
CA GLU A 248 -4.54 11.00 -8.35
C GLU A 248 -4.18 10.91 -6.86
N MET A 249 -3.37 9.92 -6.46
CA MET A 249 -2.83 9.80 -5.11
C MET A 249 -1.55 10.63 -4.95
N LEU A 250 -0.66 10.63 -5.95
CA LEU A 250 0.68 11.22 -5.87
C LEU A 250 0.70 12.73 -6.14
N GLU A 251 -0.11 13.18 -7.09
CA GLU A 251 -0.18 14.59 -7.47
C GLU A 251 -0.59 15.50 -6.30
N PRO A 252 -1.65 15.20 -5.51
CA PRO A 252 -1.99 16.01 -4.34
C PRO A 252 -0.89 16.07 -3.27
N MET A 253 -0.01 15.06 -3.20
CA MET A 253 1.16 15.07 -2.32
C MET A 253 2.22 16.06 -2.80
N GLY A 254 2.21 16.42 -4.09
CA GLY A 254 3.14 17.36 -4.72
C GLY A 254 4.44 16.71 -5.19
N TYR A 255 4.39 15.46 -5.60
CA TYR A 255 5.51 14.80 -6.28
C TYR A 255 5.71 15.35 -7.70
N PRO A 256 6.97 15.37 -8.21
CA PRO A 256 7.23 15.63 -9.62
C PRO A 256 6.47 14.65 -10.53
N LYS A 257 6.04 15.11 -11.71
CA LYS A 257 5.18 14.32 -12.63
C LYS A 257 5.82 13.02 -13.13
N ASP A 258 7.14 12.94 -13.16
CA ASP A 258 7.89 11.75 -13.56
C ASP A 258 8.12 10.75 -12.41
N VAL A 259 7.82 11.14 -11.17
CA VAL A 259 7.87 10.22 -10.03
C VAL A 259 6.69 9.26 -10.09
N ARG A 260 6.99 8.00 -9.97
CA ARG A 260 6.02 6.90 -9.88
C ARG A 260 6.30 6.10 -8.61
N VAL A 261 5.24 5.51 -8.11
CA VAL A 261 5.32 4.63 -6.93
C VAL A 261 4.65 3.31 -7.30
N HIS A 262 5.29 2.22 -6.97
CA HIS A 262 4.62 0.93 -6.95
C HIS A 262 4.69 0.32 -5.56
N GLY A 263 3.70 -0.50 -5.23
CA GLY A 263 3.62 -1.16 -3.95
C GLY A 263 3.00 -2.54 -4.03
N TRP A 264 3.16 -3.29 -2.96
CA TRP A 264 2.54 -4.59 -2.77
C TRP A 264 2.15 -4.79 -1.32
N GLY A 265 1.07 -5.56 -1.11
CA GLY A 265 0.61 -5.99 0.19
C GLY A 265 0.41 -7.51 0.23
N LEU A 266 0.95 -8.16 1.24
CA LEU A 266 0.87 -9.61 1.44
C LEU A 266 0.32 -9.90 2.83
N SER A 267 -0.59 -10.88 2.94
CA SER A 267 -0.96 -11.44 4.24
C SER A 267 0.10 -12.42 4.70
N LEU A 268 0.43 -12.46 5.98
CA LEU A 268 1.29 -13.50 6.58
C LEU A 268 0.49 -14.76 6.93
N GLU A 269 -0.77 -14.61 7.31
CA GLU A 269 -1.60 -15.73 7.75
C GLU A 269 -1.97 -16.66 6.60
N ARG A 270 -2.37 -16.14 5.43
CA ARG A 270 -2.75 -16.98 4.29
C ARG A 270 -1.64 -17.91 3.80
N PRO A 271 -0.40 -17.46 3.55
CA PRO A 271 0.73 -18.34 3.28
C PRO A 271 1.00 -19.34 4.42
N THR A 272 0.89 -18.91 5.66
CA THR A 272 1.07 -19.76 6.83
C THR A 272 0.01 -20.88 6.87
N MET A 273 -1.25 -20.55 6.59
CA MET A 273 -2.34 -21.54 6.49
C MET A 273 -2.12 -22.56 5.37
N ILE A 274 -1.59 -22.13 4.23
CA ILE A 274 -1.29 -23.01 3.10
C ILE A 274 -0.17 -23.99 3.46
N ARG A 275 0.86 -23.51 4.15
CA ARG A 275 2.03 -24.32 4.54
C ARG A 275 1.74 -25.26 5.70
N CYS A 276 1.04 -24.76 6.71
CA CYS A 276 0.73 -25.51 7.91
C CYS A 276 -0.59 -26.25 7.72
N VAL A 277 -0.60 -27.56 7.99
CA VAL A 277 -1.83 -28.37 8.03
C VAL A 277 -2.62 -27.93 9.27
N PHE A 278 -3.22 -26.72 9.23
CA PHE A 278 -4.01 -26.24 10.35
C PHE A 278 -5.45 -26.77 10.30
N ARG A 279 -5.89 -27.26 11.44
CA ARG A 279 -7.31 -27.35 11.77
C ARG A 279 -7.89 -25.92 11.78
N PRO A 280 -9.23 -25.77 11.61
CA PRO A 280 -9.86 -24.45 11.50
C PRO A 280 -9.39 -23.44 12.57
N LEU A 281 -9.23 -22.18 12.19
CA LEU A 281 -8.68 -21.10 12.99
C LEU A 281 -9.30 -20.87 14.38
N HIS A 282 -10.53 -21.36 14.63
CA HIS A 282 -11.13 -21.35 15.97
C HIS A 282 -10.40 -22.22 17.01
N CYS A 283 -9.40 -23.01 16.59
CA CYS A 283 -8.52 -23.75 17.52
C CYS A 283 -7.28 -22.93 17.94
N LEU A 284 -7.04 -21.75 17.39
CA LEU A 284 -6.02 -20.80 17.85
C LEU A 284 -6.56 -19.90 19.00
N ARG A 285 -7.49 -20.40 19.80
CA ARG A 285 -7.75 -19.77 21.09
C ARG A 285 -6.56 -20.05 22.01
N TYR A 286 -5.96 -18.97 22.49
CA TYR A 286 -4.95 -18.90 23.55
C TYR A 286 -5.28 -19.82 24.70
#